data_3ca7602543985eb86c0f5acc298ad3b2
#
_entry.id   3ca7602543985eb86c0f5acc298ad3b2
#
_cell.length_a   1.000
_cell.length_b   1.000
_cell.length_c   1.000
_cell.angle_alpha   90.00
_cell.angle_beta   90.00
_cell.angle_gamma   90.00
#
_symmetry.space_group_name_H-M   'P 1'
#
loop_
_entity.id
_entity.type
_entity.pdbx_description
1 polymer ?
#
loop_
_entity_poly.entity_id
_entity_poly.type
_entity_poly.pdbx_seq_one_letter_code
_entity_poly.pdbx_strand_id
1 'polypeptide(L)'
;MPIIVNLDVMLAKRKMRSRELAARIQLTEANVSLLKSGKVRGIRFETLERICEVLDCQPGDILEYAPDTADGLLHARTPLKNSA
;
A
#
# COMPACT_ATOMS: atom_id res chain seq x y z
N MET A 1 2.05 8.43 9.58
CA MET A 1 1.12 8.65 8.48
C MET A 1 -0.10 7.81 8.65
N PRO A 2 -1.28 8.40 8.50
CA PRO A 2 -2.52 7.62 8.62
C PRO A 2 -2.67 6.53 7.56
N ILE A 3 -2.06 6.71 6.42
CA ILE A 3 -2.10 5.66 5.40
C ILE A 3 -0.80 4.90 5.47
N ILE A 4 -0.90 3.61 5.66
CA ILE A 4 0.25 2.74 5.75
C ILE A 4 0.37 1.95 4.47
N VAL A 5 1.58 1.87 3.94
CA VAL A 5 1.83 1.11 2.73
C VAL A 5 2.51 -0.20 3.14
N ASN A 6 1.85 -1.31 2.88
CA ASN A 6 2.33 -2.63 3.23
C ASN A 6 2.91 -3.37 2.03
N LEU A 7 3.47 -2.63 1.09
CA LEU A 7 4.02 -3.25 -0.10
C LEU A 7 5.18 -4.18 0.24
N ASP A 8 6.01 -3.79 1.19
CA ASP A 8 7.13 -4.63 1.59
C ASP A 8 6.66 -5.94 2.19
N VAL A 9 5.54 -5.91 2.93
CA VAL A 9 4.97 -7.12 3.51
C VAL A 9 4.51 -8.06 2.38
N MET A 10 3.83 -7.51 1.39
CA MET A 10 3.34 -8.31 0.27
C MET A 10 4.47 -8.87 -0.56
N LEU A 11 5.52 -8.07 -0.76
CA LEU A 11 6.68 -8.55 -1.48
C LEU A 11 7.31 -9.74 -0.74
N ALA A 12 7.40 -9.62 0.57
CA ALA A 12 7.95 -10.70 1.37
C ALA A 12 7.08 -11.95 1.28
N LYS A 13 5.76 -11.78 1.34
CA LYS A 13 4.84 -12.91 1.24
C LYS A 13 4.96 -13.63 -0.09
N ARG A 14 5.23 -12.90 -1.15
CA ARG A 14 5.36 -13.49 -2.49
C ARG A 14 6.81 -13.84 -2.81
N LYS A 15 7.73 -13.57 -1.89
CA LYS A 15 9.15 -13.83 -2.07
C LYS A 15 9.67 -13.15 -3.33
N MET A 16 9.24 -11.92 -3.52
CA MET A 16 9.62 -11.13 -4.69
C MET A 16 10.43 -9.92 -4.25
N ARG A 17 11.43 -9.56 -5.03
CA ARG A 17 12.26 -8.40 -4.73
C ARG A 17 11.71 -7.16 -5.40
N SER A 18 12.01 -6.00 -4.81
CA SER A 18 11.57 -4.73 -5.37
C SER A 18 11.97 -4.57 -6.82
N ARG A 19 13.17 -5.00 -7.15
CA ARG A 19 13.67 -4.90 -8.51
C ARG A 19 12.84 -5.73 -9.48
N GLU A 20 12.40 -6.88 -9.06
CA GLU A 20 11.59 -7.76 -9.87
C GLU A 20 10.20 -7.15 -10.09
N LEU A 21 9.62 -6.61 -9.04
CA LEU A 21 8.34 -5.95 -9.17
C LEU A 21 8.45 -4.75 -10.11
N ALA A 22 9.50 -3.95 -9.94
CA ALA A 22 9.71 -2.76 -10.76
C ALA A 22 9.74 -3.13 -12.24
N ALA A 23 10.43 -4.20 -12.56
CA ALA A 23 10.51 -4.63 -13.96
C ALA A 23 9.15 -5.05 -14.49
N ARG A 24 8.35 -5.71 -13.67
CA ARG A 24 7.06 -6.21 -14.12
C ARG A 24 6.01 -5.13 -14.30
N ILE A 25 6.09 -4.06 -13.51
CA ILE A 25 5.11 -3.00 -13.61
C ILE A 25 5.65 -1.78 -14.34
N GLN A 26 6.83 -1.91 -14.90
CA GLN A 26 7.44 -0.85 -15.70
C GLN A 26 7.68 0.44 -14.92
N LEU A 27 8.14 0.28 -13.71
CA LEU A 27 8.58 1.40 -12.90
C LEU A 27 10.06 1.23 -12.61
N THR A 28 10.69 2.30 -12.13
CA THR A 28 12.08 2.20 -11.71
C THR A 28 12.11 1.58 -10.30
N GLU A 29 13.24 1.00 -9.98
CA GLU A 29 13.44 0.45 -8.65
C GLU A 29 13.33 1.56 -7.60
N ALA A 30 13.80 2.76 -7.92
CA ALA A 30 13.69 3.89 -7.01
C ALA A 30 12.24 4.23 -6.71
N ASN A 31 11.37 4.19 -7.71
CA ASN A 31 9.96 4.47 -7.49
C ASN A 31 9.29 3.39 -6.64
N VAL A 32 9.66 2.14 -6.84
CA VAL A 32 9.13 1.07 -6.00
C VAL A 32 9.61 1.23 -4.57
N SER A 33 10.85 1.65 -4.38
CA SER A 33 11.39 1.90 -3.05
C SER A 33 10.64 3.03 -2.34
N LEU A 34 10.30 4.08 -3.07
CA LEU A 34 9.52 5.16 -2.50
C LEU A 34 8.14 4.69 -2.08
N LEU A 35 7.52 3.84 -2.89
CA LEU A 35 6.23 3.27 -2.53
C LEU A 35 6.36 2.42 -1.27
N LYS A 36 7.39 1.60 -1.20
CA LYS A 36 7.60 0.75 -0.04
C LYS A 36 7.78 1.56 1.24
N SER A 37 8.44 2.68 1.14
CA SER A 37 8.72 3.49 2.31
C SER A 37 7.51 4.25 2.80
N GLY A 38 6.46 4.33 1.98
CA GLY A 38 5.28 5.09 2.35
C GLY A 38 5.46 6.59 2.23
N LYS A 39 6.52 7.03 1.56
CA LYS A 39 6.82 8.46 1.46
C LYS A 39 6.17 9.13 0.28
N VAL A 40 5.39 8.39 -0.51
CA VAL A 40 4.70 8.99 -1.63
C VAL A 40 3.39 9.60 -1.16
N ARG A 41 2.92 10.61 -1.86
CA ARG A 41 1.67 11.25 -1.51
C ARG A 41 0.49 10.66 -2.23
N GLY A 42 0.73 9.86 -3.22
CA GLY A 42 -0.37 9.25 -3.95
C GLY A 42 0.16 8.16 -4.84
N ILE A 43 -0.75 7.40 -5.41
CA ILE A 43 -0.41 6.33 -6.32
C ILE A 43 -1.49 6.33 -7.39
N ARG A 44 -1.08 6.14 -8.63
CA ARG A 44 -2.03 6.07 -9.71
C ARG A 44 -2.77 4.76 -9.64
N PHE A 45 -4.05 4.79 -9.94
CA PHE A 45 -4.83 3.55 -9.94
C PHE A 45 -4.26 2.53 -10.91
N GLU A 46 -3.74 2.99 -12.03
CA GLU A 46 -3.12 2.11 -13.00
C GLU A 46 -1.94 1.36 -12.40
N THR A 47 -1.11 2.06 -11.64
CA THR A 47 0.03 1.46 -10.98
C THR A 47 -0.43 0.47 -9.91
N LEU A 48 -1.43 0.89 -9.12
CA LEU A 48 -1.98 0.04 -8.07
C LEU A 48 -2.55 -1.24 -8.67
N GLU A 49 -3.24 -1.12 -9.77
CA GLU A 49 -3.81 -2.26 -10.47
C GLU A 49 -2.73 -3.24 -10.91
N ARG A 50 -1.65 -2.73 -11.46
CA ARG A 50 -0.55 -3.58 -11.90
C ARG A 50 0.12 -4.29 -10.74
N ILE A 51 0.28 -3.60 -9.62
CA ILE A 51 0.86 -4.20 -8.44
C ILE A 51 -0.04 -5.34 -7.96
N CYS A 52 -1.34 -5.10 -7.90
CA CYS A 52 -2.28 -6.12 -7.46
C CYS A 52 -2.26 -7.33 -8.39
N GLU A 53 -2.14 -7.08 -9.67
CA GLU A 53 -2.07 -8.15 -10.65
C GLU A 53 -0.83 -9.01 -10.46
N VAL A 54 0.33 -8.37 -10.33
CA VAL A 54 1.60 -9.08 -10.21
C VAL A 54 1.70 -9.83 -8.90
N LEU A 55 1.24 -9.21 -7.81
CA LEU A 55 1.33 -9.82 -6.49
C LEU A 55 0.11 -10.66 -6.14
N ASP A 56 -0.87 -10.68 -7.04
CA ASP A 56 -2.11 -11.44 -6.83
C ASP A 56 -2.72 -11.10 -5.49
N CYS A 57 -3.05 -9.83 -5.32
CA CYS A 57 -3.61 -9.35 -4.07
C CYS A 57 -4.59 -8.22 -4.34
N GLN A 58 -5.21 -7.75 -3.28
CA GLN A 58 -6.18 -6.66 -3.36
C GLN A 58 -5.54 -5.37 -2.88
N PRO A 59 -6.08 -4.20 -3.28
CA PRO A 59 -5.52 -2.93 -2.79
C PRO A 59 -5.48 -2.85 -1.27
N GLY A 60 -6.43 -3.45 -0.57
CA GLY A 60 -6.44 -3.46 0.87
C GLY A 60 -5.31 -4.25 1.50
N ASP A 61 -4.63 -5.09 0.71
CA ASP A 61 -3.45 -5.79 1.19
C ASP A 61 -2.22 -4.91 1.12
N ILE A 62 -2.28 -3.84 0.32
CA ILE A 62 -1.16 -2.95 0.11
C ILE A 62 -1.30 -1.66 0.89
N LEU A 63 -2.52 -1.15 1.00
CA LEU A 63 -2.79 0.12 1.64
C LEU A 63 -3.73 -0.08 2.82
N GLU A 64 -3.45 0.64 3.89
CA GLU A 64 -4.22 0.49 5.10
C GLU A 64 -4.35 1.84 5.78
N TYR A 65 -5.48 2.11 6.39
CA TYR A 65 -5.64 3.31 7.19
C TYR A 65 -5.44 2.95 8.65
N ALA A 66 -4.54 3.65 9.29
CA ALA A 66 -4.32 3.46 10.72
C ALA A 66 -4.14 4.83 11.35
N PRO A 67 -4.95 5.17 12.35
CA PRO A 67 -4.82 6.48 12.99
C PRO A 67 -3.47 6.63 13.65
N ASP A 68 -2.99 7.86 13.71
CA ASP A 68 -1.70 8.14 14.29
C ASP A 68 -1.66 8.03 15.79
N THR A 69 -2.76 8.14 16.47
CA THR A 69 -2.78 8.16 17.93
C THR A 69 -3.66 7.07 18.47
N ALA A 70 -3.51 6.81 19.74
CA ALA A 70 -4.33 5.83 20.39
C ALA A 70 -5.79 6.23 20.35
N ASP A 71 -6.06 7.53 20.40
CA ASP A 71 -7.42 7.99 20.33
C ASP A 71 -8.01 7.69 18.99
N GLY A 72 -7.20 7.70 17.97
CA GLY A 72 -7.66 7.41 16.67
C GLY A 72 -8.25 6.04 16.54
N LEU A 73 -7.83 5.14 17.36
CA LEU A 73 -8.37 3.81 17.30
C LEU A 73 -9.83 3.77 17.64
N LEU A 74 -10.23 4.61 18.55
CA LEU A 74 -11.61 4.66 18.93
C LEU A 74 -12.42 5.30 17.83
N HIS A 75 -11.86 6.29 17.21
CA HIS A 75 -12.56 6.97 16.18
C HIS A 75 -12.74 6.09 14.97
N ALA A 76 -11.82 5.23 14.75
CA ALA A 76 -11.86 4.38 13.61
C ALA A 76 -13.10 3.57 13.50
N ARG A 77 -13.70 3.27 14.65
CA ARG A 77 -14.85 2.50 14.60
C ARG A 77 -16.02 3.28 14.47
N THR A 78 -16.05 4.38 15.03
CA THR A 78 -17.20 5.15 15.06
C THR A 78 -17.64 5.65 13.76
N PRO A 79 -16.86 6.17 13.04
CA PRO A 79 -17.29 6.82 11.90
C PRO A 79 -17.84 6.07 10.82
N LEU A 80 -17.64 5.03 10.89
CA LEU A 80 -18.08 4.33 9.96
C LEU A 80 -19.31 4.53 9.56
N LYS A 81 -19.87 4.61 10.25
CA LYS A 81 -21.03 4.61 10.02
C LYS A 81 -21.45 5.59 9.32
N ASN A 82 -21.13 6.28 9.38
CA ASN A 82 -21.67 7.12 8.82
C ASN A 82 -21.54 7.26 7.71
N SER A 83 -21.05 6.88 7.62
CA SER A 83 -20.92 6.93 6.63
C SER A 83 -21.72 6.82 5.98
N ALA A 84 -22.07 6.63 6.23
CA ALA A 84 -22.84 6.40 5.54
C ALA A 84 -23.08 6.78 5.05
#